data_93bc5a9e529016c43b6e48f0792d50f8
#
_entry.id   93bc5a9e529016c43b6e48f0792d50f8
#
_cell.length_a   1.000
_cell.length_b   1.000
_cell.length_c   1.000
_cell.angle_alpha   90.00
_cell.angle_beta   90.00
_cell.angle_gamma   90.00
#
_symmetry.space_group_name_H-M   'P 1'
#
loop_
_entity.id
_entity.type
_entity.pdbx_description
1 polymer ?
#
loop_
_entity_poly.entity_id
_entity_poly.type
_entity_poly.pdbx_seq_one_letter_code
_entity_poly.pdbx_strand_id
1 'polypeptide(L)'
;MPSAPRERFPPSIRFLAWNEAAERFSYYGMTSILTLYLVEHLGQPRNLAISWYSAFAAAVYFMPIVGGIIADRFWGRYHTILWLSFGYVAGHLTIALWESAAGLLVGCTLIAIGSGGIKPNASAFAGDQIPRDRPGLLERLYDLWYWMINVGSLASQFAVPWLYERYGPRVGFGTPAVAMAAALAVFWVGRRRYARPPPTGPSPHGFLRVIGSAVRNVRHAPRGGGWLGGALREHPAWAVEGVRAVFRIS
;
A
#
# COMPACT_ATOMS: atom_id res chain seq x y z
N MET A 1 23.18 27.96 22.27
CA MET A 1 23.25 27.87 20.79
C MET A 1 21.82 28.07 20.25
N PRO A 2 21.55 29.03 19.35
CA PRO A 2 20.23 29.18 18.76
C PRO A 2 19.95 27.89 17.94
N SER A 3 18.82 27.24 18.22
CA SER A 3 18.36 26.09 17.46
C SER A 3 18.19 26.49 16.00
N ALA A 4 18.82 25.76 15.08
CA ALA A 4 18.62 25.96 13.64
C ALA A 4 17.12 26.01 13.33
N PRO A 5 16.63 26.91 12.45
CA PRO A 5 15.23 27.04 12.16
C PRO A 5 14.72 25.67 11.64
N ARG A 6 13.67 25.16 12.29
CA ARG A 6 13.05 23.88 11.89
C ARG A 6 12.63 23.98 10.42
N GLU A 7 13.28 23.23 9.57
CA GLU A 7 12.92 23.15 8.16
C GLU A 7 11.46 22.73 8.00
N ARG A 8 10.73 23.38 7.10
CA ARG A 8 9.31 23.11 6.84
C ARG A 8 9.17 22.08 5.72
N PHE A 9 8.19 21.21 5.86
CA PHE A 9 7.82 20.29 4.79
C PHE A 9 7.31 21.03 3.55
N PRO A 10 7.58 20.49 2.34
CA PRO A 10 6.91 20.93 1.13
C PRO A 10 5.38 20.89 1.28
N PRO A 11 4.63 21.84 0.68
CA PRO A 11 3.18 21.89 0.80
C PRO A 11 2.45 20.64 0.29
N SER A 12 3.11 19.82 -0.54
CA SER A 12 2.61 18.53 -1.02
C SER A 12 2.40 17.51 0.11
N ILE A 13 3.27 17.51 1.12
CA ILE A 13 3.26 16.52 2.19
C ILE A 13 1.95 16.52 2.97
N ARG A 14 1.32 17.66 3.21
CA ARG A 14 0.05 17.71 3.92
C ARG A 14 -1.07 16.91 3.22
N PHE A 15 -1.12 16.96 1.88
CA PHE A 15 -2.12 16.22 1.12
C PHE A 15 -1.84 14.72 1.16
N LEU A 16 -0.57 14.33 1.10
CA LEU A 16 -0.16 12.93 1.15
C LEU A 16 -0.38 12.34 2.55
N ALA A 17 -0.07 13.10 3.61
CA ALA A 17 -0.28 12.67 4.99
C ALA A 17 -1.78 12.43 5.30
N TRP A 18 -2.66 13.35 4.89
CA TRP A 18 -4.11 13.16 5.07
C TRP A 18 -4.66 12.06 4.18
N ASN A 19 -4.15 11.90 2.95
CA ASN A 19 -4.50 10.77 2.09
C ASN A 19 -4.14 9.45 2.77
N GLU A 20 -2.96 9.32 3.35
CA GLU A 20 -2.54 8.12 4.07
C GLU A 20 -3.45 7.82 5.26
N ALA A 21 -3.72 8.80 6.13
CA ALA A 21 -4.59 8.60 7.28
C ALA A 21 -6.01 8.13 6.88
N ALA A 22 -6.57 8.72 5.83
CA ALA A 22 -7.91 8.36 5.34
C ALA A 22 -7.92 6.98 4.66
N GLU A 23 -6.86 6.61 3.92
CA GLU A 23 -6.72 5.27 3.34
C GLU A 23 -6.54 4.22 4.44
N ARG A 24 -5.70 4.48 5.46
CA ARG A 24 -5.57 3.58 6.62
C ARG A 24 -6.88 3.42 7.37
N PHE A 25 -7.59 4.51 7.62
CA PHE A 25 -8.94 4.47 8.20
C PHE A 25 -9.86 3.55 7.39
N SER A 26 -9.87 3.70 6.08
CA SER A 26 -10.67 2.90 5.17
C SER A 26 -10.33 1.41 5.27
N TYR A 27 -9.05 1.06 5.17
CA TYR A 27 -8.60 -0.32 5.20
C TYR A 27 -8.88 -1.02 6.54
N TYR A 28 -8.41 -0.43 7.64
CA TYR A 28 -8.53 -1.04 8.97
C TYR A 28 -9.99 -1.02 9.45
N GLY A 29 -10.76 -0.01 9.09
CA GLY A 29 -12.19 0.03 9.38
C GLY A 29 -12.94 -1.10 8.72
N MET A 30 -12.73 -1.33 7.42
CA MET A 30 -13.34 -2.45 6.72
C MET A 30 -12.92 -3.81 7.31
N THR A 31 -11.63 -3.99 7.56
CA THR A 31 -11.13 -5.28 8.06
C THR A 31 -11.61 -5.59 9.47
N SER A 32 -11.89 -4.58 10.32
CA SER A 32 -12.38 -4.77 11.68
C SER A 32 -13.78 -5.41 11.75
N ILE A 33 -14.62 -5.20 10.72
CA ILE A 33 -15.98 -5.73 10.67
C ILE A 33 -16.15 -6.88 9.66
N LEU A 34 -15.13 -7.20 8.86
CA LEU A 34 -15.25 -8.14 7.75
C LEU A 34 -15.64 -9.55 8.21
N THR A 35 -14.97 -10.09 9.22
CA THR A 35 -15.25 -11.42 9.74
C THR A 35 -16.61 -11.48 10.44
N LEU A 36 -16.97 -10.42 11.17
CA LEU A 36 -18.27 -10.28 11.84
C LEU A 36 -19.40 -10.31 10.80
N TYR A 37 -19.28 -9.53 9.72
CA TYR A 37 -20.23 -9.50 8.62
C TYR A 37 -20.42 -10.85 7.94
N LEU A 38 -19.32 -11.58 7.69
CA LEU A 38 -19.39 -12.92 7.11
C LEU A 38 -20.18 -13.89 8.00
N VAL A 39 -19.96 -13.86 9.31
CA VAL A 39 -20.60 -14.79 10.25
C VAL A 39 -22.03 -14.38 10.56
N GLU A 40 -22.24 -13.14 10.97
CA GLU A 40 -23.54 -12.70 11.51
C GLU A 40 -24.54 -12.29 10.43
N HIS A 41 -24.06 -11.64 9.37
CA HIS A 41 -24.95 -11.14 8.32
C HIS A 41 -25.10 -12.10 7.14
N LEU A 42 -24.00 -12.74 6.71
CA LEU A 42 -24.03 -13.71 5.61
C LEU A 42 -24.18 -15.17 6.07
N GLY A 43 -24.27 -15.43 7.38
CA GLY A 43 -24.51 -16.78 7.94
C GLY A 43 -23.40 -17.79 7.63
N GLN A 44 -22.19 -17.33 7.33
CA GLN A 44 -21.08 -18.24 6.98
C GLN A 44 -20.48 -18.89 8.22
N PRO A 45 -20.07 -20.16 8.14
CA PRO A 45 -19.34 -20.81 9.23
C PRO A 45 -18.07 -20.03 9.59
N ARG A 46 -17.75 -19.93 10.88
CA ARG A 46 -16.60 -19.15 11.37
C ARG A 46 -15.26 -19.54 10.73
N ASN A 47 -15.03 -20.83 10.51
CA ASN A 47 -13.83 -21.33 9.85
C ASN A 47 -13.73 -20.81 8.41
N LEU A 48 -14.85 -20.75 7.68
CA LEU A 48 -14.89 -20.21 6.32
C LEU A 48 -14.66 -18.69 6.33
N ALA A 49 -15.27 -17.96 7.27
CA ALA A 49 -15.05 -16.52 7.42
C ALA A 49 -13.57 -16.18 7.69
N ILE A 50 -12.90 -16.95 8.55
CA ILE A 50 -11.46 -16.80 8.81
C ILE A 50 -10.64 -17.10 7.56
N SER A 51 -11.01 -18.14 6.79
CA SER A 51 -10.32 -18.48 5.53
C SER A 51 -10.46 -17.37 4.49
N TRP A 52 -11.63 -16.78 4.37
CA TRP A 52 -11.87 -15.64 3.46
C TRP A 52 -11.05 -14.41 3.86
N TYR A 53 -11.05 -14.07 5.16
CA TYR A 53 -10.22 -12.98 5.68
C TYR A 53 -8.73 -13.23 5.38
N SER A 54 -8.25 -14.45 5.62
CA SER A 54 -6.85 -14.81 5.41
C SER A 54 -6.47 -14.75 3.92
N ALA A 55 -7.34 -15.22 3.03
CA ALA A 55 -7.14 -15.13 1.59
C ALA A 55 -7.10 -13.67 1.10
N PHE A 56 -8.02 -12.84 1.61
CA PHE A 56 -8.02 -11.41 1.33
C PHE A 56 -6.73 -10.74 1.83
N ALA A 57 -6.33 -11.01 3.07
CA ALA A 57 -5.09 -10.48 3.65
C ALA A 57 -3.87 -10.90 2.81
N ALA A 58 -3.77 -12.18 2.44
CA ALA A 58 -2.69 -12.67 1.58
C ALA A 58 -2.66 -11.92 0.22
N ALA A 59 -3.81 -11.71 -0.41
CA ALA A 59 -3.90 -10.95 -1.65
C ALA A 59 -3.42 -9.50 -1.48
N VAL A 60 -3.82 -8.82 -0.40
CA VAL A 60 -3.40 -7.46 -0.07
C VAL A 60 -1.90 -7.35 0.18
N TYR A 61 -1.26 -8.39 0.72
CA TYR A 61 0.20 -8.42 0.90
C TYR A 61 0.96 -8.80 -0.38
N PHE A 62 0.35 -9.56 -1.28
CA PHE A 62 0.96 -9.92 -2.56
C PHE A 62 0.86 -8.81 -3.61
N MET A 63 -0.28 -8.12 -3.71
CA MET A 63 -0.55 -7.10 -4.73
C MET A 63 0.43 -5.91 -4.73
N PRO A 64 1.08 -5.50 -3.63
CA PRO A 64 2.13 -4.50 -3.64
C PRO A 64 3.28 -4.76 -4.62
N ILE A 65 3.62 -6.02 -4.85
CA ILE A 65 4.64 -6.41 -5.84
C ILE A 65 4.19 -6.00 -7.24
N VAL A 66 2.93 -6.30 -7.57
CA VAL A 66 2.34 -5.96 -8.87
C VAL A 66 2.21 -4.45 -9.02
N GLY A 67 1.71 -3.77 -7.98
CA GLY A 67 1.54 -2.31 -7.98
C GLY A 67 2.85 -1.55 -8.10
N GLY A 68 3.91 -2.02 -7.45
CA GLY A 68 5.26 -1.47 -7.59
C GLY A 68 5.79 -1.62 -9.02
N ILE A 69 5.63 -2.81 -9.63
CA ILE A 69 6.03 -3.06 -11.02
C ILE A 69 5.28 -2.13 -11.99
N ILE A 70 3.97 -1.95 -11.81
CA ILE A 70 3.16 -1.04 -12.64
C ILE A 70 3.68 0.39 -12.51
N ALA A 71 3.93 0.84 -11.31
CA ALA A 71 4.42 2.19 -11.06
C ALA A 71 5.81 2.43 -11.64
N ASP A 72 6.74 1.52 -11.41
CA ASP A 72 8.13 1.71 -11.83
C ASP A 72 8.33 1.55 -13.35
N ARG A 73 7.52 0.71 -14.01
CA ARG A 73 7.72 0.39 -15.43
C ARG A 73 6.84 1.16 -16.39
N PHE A 74 5.60 1.48 -15.98
CA PHE A 74 4.58 1.92 -16.93
C PHE A 74 3.98 3.29 -16.60
N TRP A 75 3.37 3.46 -15.44
CA TRP A 75 2.51 4.61 -15.16
C TRP A 75 3.17 5.69 -14.31
N GLY A 76 4.25 5.37 -13.59
CA GLY A 76 4.78 6.22 -12.53
C GLY A 76 3.90 6.19 -11.27
N ARG A 77 4.47 6.53 -10.14
CA ARG A 77 3.80 6.43 -8.83
C ARG A 77 2.50 7.22 -8.74
N TYR A 78 2.49 8.46 -9.26
CA TYR A 78 1.31 9.31 -9.21
C TYR A 78 0.09 8.68 -9.89
N HIS A 79 0.24 8.21 -11.13
CA HIS A 79 -0.88 7.65 -11.89
C HIS A 79 -1.30 6.28 -11.35
N THR A 80 -0.36 5.49 -10.86
CA THR A 80 -0.65 4.20 -10.22
C THR A 80 -1.51 4.41 -8.97
N ILE A 81 -1.12 5.33 -8.07
CA ILE A 81 -1.92 5.66 -6.89
C ILE A 81 -3.31 6.16 -7.33
N LEU A 82 -3.38 7.10 -8.26
CA LEU A 82 -4.62 7.72 -8.68
C LEU A 82 -5.62 6.69 -9.25
N TRP A 83 -5.20 5.91 -10.24
CA TRP A 83 -6.11 4.98 -10.93
C TRP A 83 -6.51 3.79 -10.06
N LEU A 84 -5.59 3.26 -9.28
CA LEU A 84 -5.90 2.13 -8.39
C LEU A 84 -6.73 2.57 -7.18
N SER A 85 -6.68 3.84 -6.78
CA SER A 85 -7.60 4.40 -5.79
C SER A 85 -9.06 4.39 -6.25
N PHE A 86 -9.35 4.58 -7.55
CA PHE A 86 -10.72 4.42 -8.06
C PHE A 86 -11.22 2.99 -7.90
N GLY A 87 -10.39 2.00 -8.23
CA GLY A 87 -10.73 0.58 -7.99
C GLY A 87 -10.98 0.30 -6.52
N TYR A 88 -10.19 0.91 -5.64
CA TYR A 88 -10.34 0.77 -4.19
C TYR A 88 -11.66 1.36 -3.69
N VAL A 89 -12.01 2.58 -4.11
CA VAL A 89 -13.32 3.21 -3.79
C VAL A 89 -14.46 2.34 -4.32
N ALA A 90 -14.37 1.88 -5.57
CA ALA A 90 -15.39 1.01 -6.16
C ALA A 90 -15.55 -0.29 -5.36
N GLY A 91 -14.45 -0.89 -4.89
CA GLY A 91 -14.49 -2.08 -4.05
C GLY A 91 -15.23 -1.87 -2.74
N HIS A 92 -14.96 -0.78 -2.03
CA HIS A 92 -15.69 -0.44 -0.81
C HIS A 92 -17.18 -0.17 -1.06
N LEU A 93 -17.49 0.56 -2.12
CA LEU A 93 -18.88 0.81 -2.51
C LEU A 93 -19.61 -0.49 -2.89
N THR A 94 -18.93 -1.40 -3.57
CA THR A 94 -19.49 -2.71 -3.90
C THR A 94 -19.90 -3.49 -2.65
N ILE A 95 -19.03 -3.54 -1.63
CA ILE A 95 -19.36 -4.23 -0.37
C ILE A 95 -20.53 -3.54 0.35
N ALA A 96 -20.55 -2.20 0.37
CA ALA A 96 -21.56 -1.43 1.06
C ALA A 96 -22.96 -1.51 0.40
N LEU A 97 -23.01 -1.64 -0.93
CA LEU A 97 -24.25 -1.55 -1.70
C LEU A 97 -24.79 -2.91 -2.17
N TRP A 98 -23.92 -3.90 -2.27
CA TRP A 98 -24.28 -5.25 -2.71
C TRP A 98 -24.05 -6.25 -1.59
N GLU A 99 -25.00 -6.30 -0.67
CA GLU A 99 -24.95 -7.11 0.55
C GLU A 99 -25.14 -8.60 0.25
N SER A 100 -24.08 -9.24 -0.29
CA SER A 100 -24.04 -10.66 -0.62
C SER A 100 -22.60 -11.20 -0.59
N ALA A 101 -22.45 -12.52 -0.57
CA ALA A 101 -21.15 -13.18 -0.68
C ALA A 101 -20.43 -12.82 -2.00
N ALA A 102 -21.18 -12.70 -3.09
CA ALA A 102 -20.62 -12.29 -4.39
C ALA A 102 -20.15 -10.82 -4.35
N GLY A 103 -20.95 -9.91 -3.79
CA GLY A 103 -20.58 -8.50 -3.61
C GLY A 103 -19.34 -8.34 -2.74
N LEU A 104 -19.24 -9.13 -1.68
CA LEU A 104 -18.07 -9.16 -0.82
C LEU A 104 -16.82 -9.65 -1.58
N LEU A 105 -16.93 -10.73 -2.35
CA LEU A 105 -15.81 -11.28 -3.12
C LEU A 105 -15.31 -10.27 -4.17
N VAL A 106 -16.22 -9.68 -4.93
CA VAL A 106 -15.89 -8.66 -5.95
C VAL A 106 -15.25 -7.43 -5.28
N GLY A 107 -15.87 -6.94 -4.20
CA GLY A 107 -15.37 -5.77 -3.49
C GLY A 107 -13.99 -6.00 -2.86
N CYS A 108 -13.79 -7.12 -2.17
CA CYS A 108 -12.48 -7.49 -1.62
C CYS A 108 -11.40 -7.64 -2.71
N THR A 109 -11.75 -8.19 -3.88
CA THR A 109 -10.82 -8.30 -5.01
C THR A 109 -10.40 -6.91 -5.51
N LEU A 110 -11.35 -6.00 -5.71
CA LEU A 110 -11.09 -4.62 -6.12
C LEU A 110 -10.23 -3.87 -5.09
N ILE A 111 -10.53 -4.06 -3.79
CA ILE A 111 -9.76 -3.47 -2.69
C ILE A 111 -8.33 -4.03 -2.68
N ALA A 112 -8.14 -5.33 -2.83
CA ALA A 112 -6.82 -5.94 -2.85
C ALA A 112 -5.97 -5.39 -4.01
N ILE A 113 -6.53 -5.30 -5.21
CA ILE A 113 -5.86 -4.72 -6.39
C ILE A 113 -5.54 -3.24 -6.13
N GLY A 114 -6.51 -2.45 -5.66
CA GLY A 114 -6.34 -1.03 -5.37
C GLY A 114 -5.28 -0.77 -4.30
N SER A 115 -5.38 -1.47 -3.17
CA SER A 115 -4.43 -1.39 -2.07
C SER A 115 -3.00 -1.76 -2.51
N GLY A 116 -2.86 -2.76 -3.38
CA GLY A 116 -1.57 -3.15 -3.93
C GLY A 116 -0.86 -2.03 -4.68
N GLY A 117 -1.60 -1.18 -5.40
CA GLY A 117 -1.02 -0.03 -6.08
C GLY A 117 -0.73 1.15 -5.15
N ILE A 118 -1.47 1.30 -4.08
CA ILE A 118 -1.34 2.45 -3.17
C ILE A 118 -0.21 2.22 -2.15
N LYS A 119 -0.25 1.12 -1.41
CA LYS A 119 0.65 0.85 -0.27
C LYS A 119 2.14 1.03 -0.59
N PRO A 120 2.72 0.38 -1.63
CA PRO A 120 4.15 0.50 -1.89
C PRO A 120 4.52 1.87 -2.46
N ASN A 121 3.58 2.50 -3.17
CA ASN A 121 3.84 3.73 -3.90
C ASN A 121 3.61 5.00 -3.08
N ALA A 122 2.70 5.00 -2.10
CA ALA A 122 2.34 6.19 -1.36
C ALA A 122 3.50 6.73 -0.50
N SER A 123 4.16 5.87 0.27
CA SER A 123 5.33 6.27 1.09
C SER A 123 6.53 6.68 0.22
N ALA A 124 6.80 5.92 -0.85
CA ALA A 124 7.85 6.24 -1.79
C ALA A 124 7.57 7.56 -2.53
N PHE A 125 6.32 7.79 -2.95
CA PHE A 125 5.91 9.04 -3.59
C PHE A 125 5.98 10.24 -2.64
N ALA A 126 5.71 10.04 -1.35
CA ALA A 126 5.92 11.06 -0.33
C ALA A 126 7.41 11.39 -0.17
N GLY A 127 8.28 10.38 -0.18
CA GLY A 127 9.73 10.55 -0.20
C GLY A 127 10.23 11.34 -1.41
N ASP A 128 9.64 11.13 -2.60
CA ASP A 128 9.97 11.87 -3.82
C ASP A 128 9.69 13.39 -3.69
N GLN A 129 8.89 13.82 -2.74
CA GLN A 129 8.58 15.24 -2.50
C GLN A 129 9.67 15.94 -1.67
N ILE A 130 10.56 15.20 -1.04
CA ILE A 130 11.63 15.76 -0.21
C ILE A 130 12.87 16.02 -1.07
N PRO A 131 13.45 17.23 -1.03
CA PRO A 131 14.70 17.53 -1.69
C PRO A 131 15.84 16.61 -1.19
N ARG A 132 16.67 16.11 -2.12
CA ARG A 132 17.75 15.15 -1.81
C ARG A 132 18.83 15.69 -0.88
N ASP A 133 18.99 17.00 -0.84
CA ASP A 133 19.93 17.73 0.02
C ASP A 133 19.46 17.87 1.48
N ARG A 134 18.27 17.33 1.82
CA ARG A 134 17.62 17.46 3.13
C ARG A 134 17.26 16.12 3.77
N PRO A 135 18.24 15.28 4.12
CA PRO A 135 17.97 13.94 4.67
C PRO A 135 17.19 13.99 6.00
N GLY A 136 17.41 14.98 6.85
CA GLY A 136 16.66 15.13 8.10
C GLY A 136 15.16 15.41 7.93
N LEU A 137 14.73 15.96 6.77
CA LEU A 137 13.30 16.05 6.44
C LEU A 137 12.72 14.70 6.05
N LEU A 138 13.51 13.84 5.44
CA LEU A 138 13.05 12.50 5.05
C LEU A 138 12.78 11.63 6.30
N GLU A 139 13.64 11.68 7.31
CA GLU A 139 13.41 10.98 8.58
C GLU A 139 12.11 11.47 9.25
N ARG A 140 11.95 12.79 9.38
CA ARG A 140 10.73 13.39 9.93
C ARG A 140 9.48 13.10 9.11
N LEU A 141 9.61 12.91 7.79
CA LEU A 141 8.51 12.49 6.94
C LEU A 141 8.04 11.09 7.33
N TYR A 142 8.95 10.14 7.53
CA TYR A 142 8.57 8.78 7.89
C TYR A 142 8.00 8.70 9.31
N ASP A 143 8.45 9.54 10.25
CA ASP A 143 7.82 9.69 11.56
C ASP A 143 6.37 10.18 11.41
N LEU A 144 6.14 11.24 10.62
CA LEU A 144 4.81 11.75 10.34
C LEU A 144 3.94 10.66 9.65
N TRP A 145 4.53 9.89 8.71
CA TRP A 145 3.84 8.82 8.01
C TRP A 145 3.36 7.74 8.96
N TYR A 146 4.24 7.32 9.86
CA TYR A 146 3.90 6.34 10.91
C TYR A 146 2.77 6.86 11.82
N TRP A 147 2.81 8.13 12.21
CA TRP A 147 1.72 8.76 12.97
C TRP A 147 0.40 8.76 12.21
N MET A 148 0.39 9.12 10.94
CA MET A 148 -0.83 9.13 10.12
C MET A 148 -1.44 7.74 9.95
N ILE A 149 -0.61 6.71 9.78
CA ILE A 149 -1.05 5.31 9.77
C ILE A 149 -1.75 4.96 11.10
N ASN A 150 -1.13 5.27 12.23
CA ASN A 150 -1.69 4.93 13.55
C ASN A 150 -2.97 5.72 13.87
N VAL A 151 -3.01 7.00 13.55
CA VAL A 151 -4.21 7.83 13.75
C VAL A 151 -5.38 7.28 12.92
N GLY A 152 -5.17 7.01 11.64
CA GLY A 152 -6.21 6.46 10.77
C GLY A 152 -6.68 5.09 11.23
N SER A 153 -5.76 4.17 11.52
CA SER A 153 -6.10 2.81 11.95
C SER A 153 -6.82 2.80 13.31
N LEU A 154 -6.30 3.53 14.29
CA LEU A 154 -6.91 3.58 15.62
C LEU A 154 -8.34 4.16 15.57
N ALA A 155 -8.50 5.31 14.91
CA ALA A 155 -9.80 5.94 14.77
C ALA A 155 -10.82 5.00 14.11
N SER A 156 -10.42 4.27 13.07
CA SER A 156 -11.29 3.35 12.35
C SER A 156 -11.73 2.15 13.17
N GLN A 157 -10.86 1.61 14.01
CA GLN A 157 -11.17 0.41 14.82
C GLN A 157 -12.21 0.69 15.90
N PHE A 158 -12.40 1.94 16.30
CA PHE A 158 -13.51 2.33 17.19
C PHE A 158 -14.74 2.78 16.41
N ALA A 159 -14.55 3.66 15.42
CA ALA A 159 -15.67 4.27 14.73
C ALA A 159 -16.44 3.29 13.84
N VAL A 160 -15.75 2.43 13.09
CA VAL A 160 -16.42 1.58 12.10
C VAL A 160 -17.22 0.44 12.74
N PRO A 161 -16.70 -0.32 13.73
CA PRO A 161 -17.54 -1.30 14.44
C PRO A 161 -18.74 -0.67 15.14
N TRP A 162 -18.58 0.46 15.81
CA TRP A 162 -19.67 1.16 16.45
C TRP A 162 -20.77 1.59 15.44
N LEU A 163 -20.36 2.10 14.26
CA LEU A 163 -21.30 2.46 13.19
C LEU A 163 -21.98 1.23 12.61
N TYR A 164 -21.25 0.14 12.46
CA TYR A 164 -21.77 -1.14 11.98
C TYR A 164 -22.83 -1.71 12.94
N GLU A 165 -22.56 -1.76 14.23
CA GLU A 165 -23.50 -2.24 15.25
C GLU A 165 -24.74 -1.36 15.36
N ARG A 166 -24.59 -0.03 15.25
CA ARG A 166 -25.68 0.92 15.44
C ARG A 166 -26.56 1.08 14.21
N TYR A 167 -25.98 1.01 13.01
CA TYR A 167 -26.66 1.39 11.75
C TYR A 167 -26.62 0.28 10.68
N GLY A 168 -26.00 -0.86 10.98
CA GLY A 168 -25.94 -2.01 10.10
C GLY A 168 -24.81 -2.00 9.06
N PRO A 169 -24.73 -3.07 8.25
CA PRO A 169 -23.61 -3.31 7.32
C PRO A 169 -23.39 -2.21 6.30
N ARG A 170 -24.48 -1.66 5.77
CA ARG A 170 -24.42 -0.60 4.74
C ARG A 170 -23.68 0.65 5.22
N VAL A 171 -23.92 1.08 6.45
CA VAL A 171 -23.22 2.22 7.05
C VAL A 171 -21.81 1.81 7.49
N GLY A 172 -21.65 0.63 8.08
CA GLY A 172 -20.35 0.09 8.48
C GLY A 172 -19.36 0.05 7.33
N PHE A 173 -19.72 -0.53 6.18
CA PHE A 173 -18.87 -0.57 4.99
C PHE A 173 -18.89 0.72 4.17
N GLY A 174 -19.96 1.51 4.25
CA GLY A 174 -20.08 2.81 3.61
C GLY A 174 -19.10 3.84 4.19
N THR A 175 -18.84 3.79 5.49
CA THR A 175 -17.89 4.71 6.16
C THR A 175 -16.46 4.56 5.61
N PRO A 176 -15.85 3.36 5.49
CA PRO A 176 -14.62 3.14 4.76
C PRO A 176 -14.66 3.62 3.30
N ALA A 177 -15.78 3.43 2.61
CA ALA A 177 -15.94 3.91 1.23
C ALA A 177 -15.81 5.44 1.13
N VAL A 178 -16.50 6.16 2.03
CA VAL A 178 -16.43 7.63 2.12
C VAL A 178 -15.00 8.09 2.48
N ALA A 179 -14.36 7.43 3.43
CA ALA A 179 -12.99 7.75 3.81
C ALA A 179 -12.02 7.57 2.64
N MET A 180 -12.16 6.48 1.86
CA MET A 180 -11.31 6.25 0.69
C MET A 180 -11.60 7.24 -0.44
N ALA A 181 -12.86 7.61 -0.66
CA ALA A 181 -13.22 8.65 -1.60
C ALA A 181 -12.66 10.03 -1.19
N ALA A 182 -12.68 10.35 0.10
CA ALA A 182 -12.04 11.55 0.64
C ALA A 182 -10.51 11.51 0.45
N ALA A 183 -9.87 10.37 0.71
CA ALA A 183 -8.44 10.17 0.45
C ALA A 183 -8.09 10.46 -1.02
N LEU A 184 -8.85 9.88 -1.96
CA LEU A 184 -8.68 10.11 -3.40
C LEU A 184 -8.90 11.59 -3.76
N ALA A 185 -9.92 12.24 -3.21
CA ALA A 185 -10.20 13.65 -3.45
C ALA A 185 -9.05 14.55 -2.95
N VAL A 186 -8.55 14.31 -1.73
CA VAL A 186 -7.41 15.03 -1.15
C VAL A 186 -6.15 14.84 -2.01
N PHE A 187 -5.87 13.61 -2.44
CA PHE A 187 -4.76 13.30 -3.33
C PHE A 187 -4.88 14.06 -4.67
N TRP A 188 -6.05 14.03 -5.26
CA TRP A 188 -6.30 14.73 -6.54
C TRP A 188 -6.22 16.26 -6.41
N VAL A 189 -6.72 16.86 -5.34
CA VAL A 189 -6.60 18.30 -5.07
C VAL A 189 -5.12 18.73 -4.97
N GLY A 190 -4.28 17.89 -4.35
CA GLY A 190 -2.84 18.12 -4.24
C GLY A 190 -2.06 18.03 -5.57
N ARG A 191 -2.66 17.54 -6.65
CA ARG A 191 -2.00 17.15 -7.91
C ARG A 191 -1.06 18.17 -8.56
N ARG A 192 -1.33 19.48 -8.36
CA ARG A 192 -0.51 20.56 -8.93
C ARG A 192 0.76 20.85 -8.10
N ARG A 193 0.88 20.25 -6.91
CA ARG A 193 1.99 20.49 -5.99
C ARG A 193 2.95 19.32 -5.91
N TYR A 194 2.65 18.21 -6.58
CA TYR A 194 3.48 17.02 -6.54
C TYR A 194 4.61 17.05 -7.55
N ALA A 195 5.83 16.76 -7.10
CA ALA A 195 6.89 16.28 -7.95
C ALA A 195 6.50 14.90 -8.48
N ARG A 196 6.59 14.70 -9.80
CA ARG A 196 6.18 13.45 -10.46
C ARG A 196 7.35 12.91 -11.26
N PRO A 197 8.28 12.20 -10.61
CA PRO A 197 9.35 11.56 -11.35
C PRO A 197 8.76 10.57 -12.36
N PRO A 198 9.30 10.55 -13.60
CA PRO A 198 8.85 9.59 -14.60
C PRO A 198 9.14 8.16 -14.17
N PRO A 199 8.42 7.16 -14.72
CA PRO A 199 8.75 5.77 -14.47
C PRO A 199 10.16 5.45 -14.94
N THR A 200 10.89 4.66 -14.16
CA THR A 200 12.30 4.30 -14.45
C THR A 200 12.44 3.34 -15.64
N GLY A 201 11.31 2.74 -16.07
CA GLY A 201 11.30 1.75 -17.12
C GLY A 201 11.85 0.38 -16.70
N PRO A 202 12.09 -0.53 -17.63
CA PRO A 202 12.62 -1.85 -17.32
C PRO A 202 14.08 -1.73 -16.89
N SER A 203 14.33 -1.91 -15.57
CA SER A 203 15.70 -1.95 -15.05
C SER A 203 16.43 -3.21 -15.57
N PRO A 204 17.64 -3.06 -16.13
CA PRO A 204 18.47 -4.22 -16.50
C PRO A 204 18.86 -5.07 -15.27
N HIS A 205 18.84 -4.47 -14.08
CA HIS A 205 19.19 -5.09 -12.81
C HIS A 205 17.99 -5.17 -11.85
N GLY A 206 16.76 -5.28 -12.39
CA GLY A 206 15.54 -5.38 -11.57
C GLY A 206 15.47 -6.69 -10.79
N PHE A 207 14.75 -6.67 -9.66
CA PHE A 207 14.62 -7.78 -8.69
C PHE A 207 14.42 -9.16 -9.34
N LEU A 208 13.41 -9.27 -10.23
CA LEU A 208 13.13 -10.56 -10.90
C LEU A 208 14.24 -11.00 -11.85
N ARG A 209 14.94 -10.06 -12.49
CA ARG A 209 16.07 -10.40 -13.37
C ARG A 209 17.29 -10.90 -12.57
N VAL A 210 17.56 -10.27 -11.43
CA VAL A 210 18.63 -10.69 -10.51
C VAL A 210 18.33 -12.08 -9.97
N ILE A 211 17.09 -12.36 -9.53
CA ILE A 211 16.69 -13.70 -9.09
C ILE A 211 16.79 -14.72 -10.23
N GLY A 212 16.25 -14.40 -11.40
CA GLY A 212 16.30 -15.31 -12.56
C GLY A 212 17.74 -15.66 -12.96
N SER A 213 18.65 -14.67 -12.93
CA SER A 213 20.07 -14.88 -13.19
C SER A 213 20.76 -15.68 -12.07
N ALA A 214 20.40 -15.44 -10.82
CA ALA A 214 20.91 -16.22 -9.68
C ALA A 214 20.56 -17.71 -9.80
N VAL A 215 19.29 -18.01 -10.13
CA VAL A 215 18.82 -19.39 -10.34
C VAL A 215 19.53 -20.06 -11.52
N ARG A 216 19.65 -19.36 -12.66
CA ARG A 216 20.35 -19.89 -13.84
C ARG A 216 21.83 -20.18 -13.56
N ASN A 217 22.47 -19.32 -12.79
CA ASN A 217 23.90 -19.37 -12.53
C ASN A 217 24.26 -19.93 -11.13
N VAL A 218 23.31 -20.60 -10.43
CA VAL A 218 23.52 -21.07 -9.05
C VAL A 218 24.74 -21.99 -8.91
N ARG A 219 25.00 -22.82 -9.92
CA ARG A 219 26.16 -23.73 -9.95
C ARG A 219 27.51 -23.01 -10.07
N HIS A 220 27.49 -21.75 -10.47
CA HIS A 220 28.68 -20.90 -10.66
C HIS A 220 28.78 -19.83 -9.57
N ALA A 221 27.99 -19.93 -8.50
CA ALA A 221 28.07 -18.99 -7.39
C ALA A 221 29.44 -19.05 -6.70
N PRO A 222 30.05 -17.90 -6.38
CA PRO A 222 31.30 -17.86 -5.61
C PRO A 222 31.11 -18.56 -4.26
N ARG A 223 32.18 -19.24 -3.78
CA ARG A 223 32.20 -19.87 -2.45
C ARG A 223 31.85 -18.81 -1.38
N GLY A 224 30.83 -19.03 -0.57
CA GLY A 224 30.34 -18.08 0.43
C GLY A 224 29.29 -17.06 -0.05
N GLY A 225 28.98 -16.97 -1.36
CA GLY A 225 28.03 -16.03 -1.91
C GLY A 225 26.54 -16.44 -1.77
N GLY A 226 26.28 -17.65 -1.31
CA GLY A 226 24.94 -18.22 -1.29
C GLY A 226 24.35 -18.36 -2.70
N TRP A 227 23.06 -18.75 -2.78
CA TRP A 227 22.39 -18.97 -4.07
C TRP A 227 22.30 -17.68 -4.95
N LEU A 228 22.23 -16.51 -4.31
CA LEU A 228 22.25 -15.21 -5.01
C LEU A 228 23.61 -14.86 -5.62
N GLY A 229 24.70 -15.51 -5.18
CA GLY A 229 26.05 -15.27 -5.70
C GLY A 229 26.17 -15.52 -7.21
N GLY A 230 25.35 -16.40 -7.77
CA GLY A 230 25.32 -16.66 -9.22
C GLY A 230 24.93 -15.43 -10.05
N ALA A 231 24.15 -14.51 -9.48
CA ALA A 231 23.74 -13.28 -10.16
C ALA A 231 24.88 -12.28 -10.39
N LEU A 232 25.97 -12.37 -9.63
CA LEU A 232 27.15 -11.49 -9.79
C LEU A 232 27.83 -11.61 -11.16
N ARG A 233 27.50 -12.64 -11.95
CA ARG A 233 28.01 -12.77 -13.33
C ARG A 233 27.34 -11.81 -14.31
N GLU A 234 26.09 -11.48 -14.07
CA GLU A 234 25.28 -10.68 -15.00
C GLU A 234 24.84 -9.33 -14.38
N HIS A 235 24.99 -9.18 -13.07
CA HIS A 235 24.55 -7.99 -12.35
C HIS A 235 25.64 -7.45 -11.41
N PRO A 236 25.71 -6.11 -11.24
CA PRO A 236 26.64 -5.50 -10.31
C PRO A 236 26.29 -5.85 -8.85
N ALA A 237 27.31 -5.84 -7.98
CA ALA A 237 27.19 -6.25 -6.59
C ALA A 237 26.08 -5.50 -5.84
N TRP A 238 25.91 -4.19 -6.07
CA TRP A 238 24.87 -3.40 -5.43
C TRP A 238 23.44 -3.89 -5.74
N ALA A 239 23.20 -4.40 -6.95
CA ALA A 239 21.90 -4.93 -7.33
C ALA A 239 21.63 -6.29 -6.63
N VAL A 240 22.65 -7.13 -6.51
CA VAL A 240 22.56 -8.41 -5.80
C VAL A 240 22.37 -8.19 -4.31
N GLU A 241 23.10 -7.24 -3.70
CA GLU A 241 22.94 -6.87 -2.30
C GLU A 241 21.56 -6.27 -2.01
N GLY A 242 21.02 -5.44 -2.92
CA GLY A 242 19.65 -4.93 -2.81
C GLY A 242 18.62 -6.06 -2.75
N VAL A 243 18.74 -7.08 -3.59
CA VAL A 243 17.89 -8.27 -3.54
C VAL A 243 18.12 -9.08 -2.25
N ARG A 244 19.38 -9.24 -1.83
CA ARG A 244 19.72 -9.95 -0.59
C ARG A 244 19.13 -9.28 0.66
N ALA A 245 19.10 -7.95 0.69
CA ALA A 245 18.52 -7.18 1.78
C ALA A 245 17.03 -7.52 2.00
N VAL A 246 16.26 -7.72 0.92
CA VAL A 246 14.84 -8.11 1.01
C VAL A 246 14.66 -9.43 1.77
N PHE A 247 15.58 -10.40 1.58
CA PHE A 247 15.51 -11.70 2.27
C PHE A 247 16.13 -11.70 3.68
N ARG A 248 16.79 -10.63 4.11
CA ARG A 248 17.33 -10.49 5.48
C ARG A 248 16.31 -9.88 6.45
N ILE A 249 15.28 -9.23 5.93
CA ILE A 249 14.24 -8.54 6.72
C ILE A 249 13.06 -9.47 7.01
N SER A 250 12.98 -10.62 6.36
CA SER A 250 12.00 -11.69 6.58
C SER A 250 12.57 -12.78 7.46
#